data_18b07c933661dcf2115feef62cb8e50a
#
_entry.id   18b07c933661dcf2115feef62cb8e50a
#
_cell.length_a   1.000
_cell.length_b   1.000
_cell.length_c   1.000
_cell.angle_alpha   90.00
_cell.angle_beta   90.00
_cell.angle_gamma   90.00
#
_symmetry.space_group_name_H-M   'P 1'
#
loop_
_entity.id
_entity.type
_entity.pdbx_description
1 polymer ?
#
loop_
_entity_poly.entity_id
_entity_poly.type
_entity_poly.pdbx_seq_one_letter_code
_entity_poly.pdbx_strand_id
1 'polypeptide(L)'
;VIYTMNFELIVADAETGKTLFKTPTPKSKIPDDKFEKILGDCLFFFDCEGKGYDGNLLIKDRYTHFWVMNNKLETLWEGSCKTGHYPYAYDIDGDGKDELLIGYSLYDNDGTLLWCLDEQIPDHCDGVAIVDFDENPRTDPVIMYAASDAGYYRVDLNGNILVYHDIGHVQNPSVANYRTDKPGLETVTINFWGNQGLIHFYDQDGKIYNDFEPNHFGSM
;
A
#
# COMPACT_ATOMS: atom_id res chain seq x y z
N VAL A 1 19.63 -9.19 3.03
CA VAL A 1 18.87 -8.75 1.83
C VAL A 1 17.96 -9.87 1.38
N ILE A 2 16.74 -9.54 0.95
CA ILE A 2 15.80 -10.49 0.35
C ILE A 2 15.39 -10.00 -1.04
N TYR A 3 15.25 -10.90 -2.00
CA TYR A 3 14.83 -10.60 -3.37
C TYR A 3 14.26 -11.84 -4.07
N THR A 4 13.58 -11.65 -5.19
CA THR A 4 13.09 -12.74 -6.05
C THR A 4 13.93 -12.85 -7.32
N MET A 5 14.24 -14.07 -7.72
CA MET A 5 14.94 -14.37 -8.99
C MET A 5 14.63 -15.80 -9.44
N ASN A 6 14.30 -15.99 -10.71
CA ASN A 6 14.04 -17.32 -11.30
C ASN A 6 12.99 -18.14 -10.52
N PHE A 7 11.91 -17.49 -10.06
CA PHE A 7 10.83 -18.09 -9.23
C PHE A 7 11.33 -18.63 -7.88
N GLU A 8 12.39 -18.06 -7.35
CA GLU A 8 12.89 -18.30 -6.00
C GLU A 8 12.90 -16.99 -5.21
N LEU A 9 12.53 -17.09 -3.95
CA LEU A 9 12.70 -16.07 -2.94
C LEU A 9 14.03 -16.35 -2.23
N ILE A 10 14.96 -15.42 -2.30
CA ILE A 10 16.36 -15.62 -1.91
C ILE A 10 16.71 -14.66 -0.77
N VAL A 11 17.23 -15.20 0.32
CA VAL A 11 17.84 -14.44 1.41
C VAL A 11 19.36 -14.50 1.24
N ALA A 12 19.97 -13.34 1.17
CA ALA A 12 21.42 -13.22 1.01
C ALA A 12 22.03 -12.33 2.09
N ASP A 13 23.26 -12.63 2.44
CA ASP A 13 24.08 -11.78 3.29
C ASP A 13 24.32 -10.41 2.61
N ALA A 14 24.10 -9.34 3.34
CA ALA A 14 24.15 -7.98 2.77
C ALA A 14 25.56 -7.50 2.41
N GLU A 15 26.58 -8.02 3.10
CA GLU A 15 27.97 -7.60 2.88
C GLU A 15 28.63 -8.39 1.75
N THR A 16 28.38 -9.68 1.72
CA THR A 16 29.07 -10.60 0.81
C THR A 16 28.26 -10.99 -0.43
N GLY A 17 26.93 -10.76 -0.41
CA GLY A 17 25.99 -11.23 -1.44
C GLY A 17 25.79 -12.75 -1.44
N LYS A 18 26.36 -13.47 -0.49
CA LYS A 18 26.25 -14.93 -0.42
C LYS A 18 24.81 -15.33 -0.06
N THR A 19 24.23 -16.23 -0.85
CA THR A 19 22.93 -16.83 -0.51
C THR A 19 23.02 -17.56 0.81
N LEU A 20 22.17 -17.19 1.75
CA LEU A 20 22.02 -17.84 3.06
C LEU A 20 21.02 -18.99 2.97
N PHE A 21 19.84 -18.73 2.41
CA PHE A 21 18.85 -19.75 2.08
C PHE A 21 17.90 -19.24 0.99
N LYS A 22 17.09 -20.14 0.42
CA LYS A 22 16.11 -19.82 -0.61
C LYS A 22 14.94 -20.80 -0.57
N THR A 23 13.79 -20.35 -1.05
CA THR A 23 12.58 -21.15 -1.23
C THR A 23 11.93 -20.79 -2.56
N PRO A 24 11.18 -21.67 -3.21
CA PRO A 24 10.36 -21.31 -4.36
C PRO A 24 9.37 -20.19 -4.01
N THR A 25 9.09 -19.28 -4.96
CA THR A 25 7.96 -18.37 -4.83
C THR A 25 6.63 -19.16 -4.82
N PRO A 26 5.55 -18.61 -4.24
CA PRO A 26 4.25 -19.25 -4.23
C PRO A 26 3.76 -19.67 -5.62
N LYS A 27 2.92 -20.69 -5.67
CA LYS A 27 2.23 -21.08 -6.91
C LYS A 27 1.22 -19.99 -7.30
N SER A 28 1.15 -19.70 -8.60
CA SER A 28 0.11 -18.80 -9.11
C SER A 28 -1.28 -19.37 -8.83
N LYS A 29 -2.20 -18.52 -8.42
CA LYS A 29 -3.63 -18.82 -8.24
C LYS A 29 -4.47 -18.35 -9.44
N ILE A 30 -3.82 -17.72 -10.43
CA ILE A 30 -4.49 -17.24 -11.63
C ILE A 30 -4.72 -18.43 -12.56
N PRO A 31 -5.98 -18.69 -12.97
CA PRO A 31 -6.27 -19.75 -13.94
C PRO A 31 -5.51 -19.51 -15.25
N ASP A 32 -4.92 -20.58 -15.79
CA ASP A 32 -4.17 -20.55 -17.05
C ASP A 32 -3.01 -19.51 -17.10
N ASP A 33 -2.44 -19.20 -15.93
CA ASP A 33 -1.29 -18.29 -15.86
C ASP A 33 -0.13 -18.80 -16.72
N LYS A 34 0.61 -17.87 -17.30
CA LYS A 34 1.81 -18.16 -18.11
C LYS A 34 2.88 -18.95 -17.33
N PHE A 35 2.93 -18.75 -16.03
CA PHE A 35 3.92 -19.36 -15.14
C PHE A 35 3.23 -20.10 -13.98
N GLU A 36 3.75 -21.27 -13.62
CA GLU A 36 3.24 -22.05 -12.49
C GLU A 36 3.41 -21.32 -11.14
N LYS A 37 4.38 -20.41 -11.04
CA LYS A 37 4.73 -19.66 -9.82
C LYS A 37 4.74 -18.17 -10.11
N ILE A 38 4.45 -17.37 -9.07
CA ILE A 38 4.50 -15.91 -9.18
C ILE A 38 5.94 -15.39 -9.29
N LEU A 39 6.11 -14.27 -9.98
CA LEU A 39 7.40 -13.57 -10.04
C LEU A 39 7.72 -12.81 -8.75
N GLY A 40 6.69 -12.38 -8.02
CA GLY A 40 6.82 -11.52 -6.85
C GLY A 40 6.92 -10.04 -7.25
N ASP A 41 5.78 -9.37 -7.34
CA ASP A 41 5.70 -7.96 -7.74
C ASP A 41 6.12 -7.01 -6.62
N CYS A 42 5.84 -7.38 -5.37
CA CYS A 42 6.21 -6.62 -4.18
C CYS A 42 6.66 -7.55 -3.06
N LEU A 43 7.66 -7.12 -2.32
CA LEU A 43 8.10 -7.69 -1.04
C LEU A 43 7.94 -6.60 0.02
N PHE A 44 7.18 -6.87 1.08
CA PHE A 44 6.88 -5.90 2.11
C PHE A 44 7.03 -6.55 3.50
N PHE A 45 7.63 -5.84 4.44
CA PHE A 45 7.85 -6.31 5.80
C PHE A 45 6.90 -5.63 6.79
N PHE A 46 6.40 -6.38 7.76
CA PHE A 46 5.52 -5.89 8.83
C PHE A 46 5.52 -6.87 10.01
N ASP A 47 4.86 -6.55 11.11
CA ASP A 47 4.83 -7.36 12.33
C ASP A 47 3.43 -7.90 12.67
N CYS A 48 2.91 -8.87 11.91
CA CYS A 48 1.62 -9.48 12.22
C CYS A 48 1.67 -10.48 13.40
N GLU A 49 2.85 -10.77 13.94
CA GLU A 49 3.00 -11.69 15.08
C GLU A 49 3.27 -10.97 16.42
N GLY A 50 3.40 -9.62 16.42
CA GLY A 50 3.63 -8.81 17.63
C GLY A 50 5.00 -9.03 18.26
N LYS A 51 6.03 -9.17 17.43
CA LYS A 51 7.42 -9.36 17.89
C LYS A 51 8.15 -8.06 18.22
N GLY A 52 7.53 -6.92 17.91
CA GLY A 52 8.12 -5.60 18.08
C GLY A 52 9.19 -5.27 17.01
N TYR A 53 9.17 -5.97 15.88
CA TYR A 53 9.97 -5.68 14.70
C TYR A 53 9.32 -6.32 13.45
N ASP A 54 9.52 -5.74 12.28
CA ASP A 54 8.96 -6.20 11.00
C ASP A 54 9.59 -7.54 10.58
N GLY A 55 9.12 -8.61 11.20
CA GLY A 55 9.67 -9.97 11.05
C GLY A 55 8.90 -10.86 10.08
N ASN A 56 7.76 -10.39 9.58
CA ASN A 56 6.93 -11.09 8.62
C ASN A 56 7.11 -10.51 7.22
N LEU A 57 7.02 -11.36 6.21
CA LEU A 57 7.18 -10.98 4.82
C LEU A 57 5.88 -11.19 4.06
N LEU A 58 5.39 -10.14 3.43
CA LEU A 58 4.39 -10.24 2.38
C LEU A 58 5.07 -10.36 1.02
N ILE A 59 4.61 -11.31 0.21
CA ILE A 59 4.90 -11.40 -1.22
C ILE A 59 3.58 -11.47 -1.98
N LYS A 60 3.46 -10.77 -3.11
CA LYS A 60 2.24 -10.78 -3.91
C LYS A 60 2.52 -11.00 -5.40
N ASP A 61 1.52 -11.50 -6.12
CA ASP A 61 1.45 -11.35 -7.58
C ASP A 61 1.14 -9.89 -7.93
N ARG A 62 0.96 -9.59 -9.23
CA ARG A 62 0.86 -8.20 -9.63
C ARG A 62 -0.40 -7.53 -9.08
N TYR A 63 -1.59 -8.17 -9.16
CA TYR A 63 -2.84 -7.48 -8.87
C TYR A 63 -3.92 -8.28 -8.14
N THR A 64 -3.68 -9.57 -7.79
CA THR A 64 -4.79 -10.42 -7.38
C THR A 64 -4.60 -11.21 -6.09
N HIS A 65 -3.40 -11.70 -5.81
CA HIS A 65 -3.14 -12.59 -4.67
C HIS A 65 -1.87 -12.20 -3.92
N PHE A 66 -1.87 -12.51 -2.64
CA PHE A 66 -0.72 -12.30 -1.76
C PHE A 66 -0.58 -13.40 -0.72
N TRP A 67 0.62 -13.54 -0.19
CA TRP A 67 1.00 -14.52 0.84
C TRP A 67 1.79 -13.82 1.92
N VAL A 68 1.45 -14.09 3.17
CA VAL A 68 2.19 -13.62 4.35
C VAL A 68 2.98 -14.78 4.92
N MET A 69 4.26 -14.55 5.17
CA MET A 69 5.24 -15.56 5.57
C MET A 69 5.93 -15.17 6.86
N ASN A 70 6.33 -16.16 7.64
CA ASN A 70 7.20 -15.98 8.79
C ASN A 70 8.68 -15.76 8.38
N ASN A 71 9.56 -15.57 9.36
CA ASN A 71 10.99 -15.34 9.13
C ASN A 71 11.75 -16.56 8.58
N LYS A 72 11.09 -17.71 8.43
CA LYS A 72 11.61 -18.91 7.75
C LYS A 72 11.06 -19.06 6.34
N LEU A 73 10.29 -18.06 5.85
CA LEU A 73 9.59 -18.07 4.57
C LEU A 73 8.54 -19.19 4.44
N GLU A 74 7.95 -19.61 5.57
CA GLU A 74 6.80 -20.50 5.61
C GLU A 74 5.54 -19.64 5.58
N THR A 75 4.57 -19.98 4.72
CA THR A 75 3.30 -19.25 4.61
C THR A 75 2.49 -19.39 5.89
N LEU A 76 2.12 -18.26 6.50
CA LEU A 76 1.21 -18.18 7.64
C LEU A 76 -0.23 -18.17 7.16
N TRP A 77 -0.54 -17.26 6.23
CA TRP A 77 -1.84 -17.10 5.60
C TRP A 77 -1.71 -16.48 4.21
N GLU A 78 -2.78 -16.50 3.45
CA GLU A 78 -2.84 -15.96 2.10
C GLU A 78 -4.20 -15.27 1.87
N GLY A 79 -4.26 -14.34 0.92
CA GLY A 79 -5.48 -13.62 0.58
C GLY A 79 -5.56 -13.23 -0.88
N SER A 80 -6.71 -12.66 -1.25
CA SER A 80 -6.96 -12.15 -2.59
C SER A 80 -7.84 -10.92 -2.56
N CYS A 81 -7.46 -9.91 -3.35
CA CYS A 81 -8.18 -8.65 -3.57
C CYS A 81 -7.57 -7.93 -4.78
N LYS A 82 -8.00 -6.71 -5.10
CA LYS A 82 -7.23 -5.83 -6.00
C LYS A 82 -5.99 -5.32 -5.26
N THR A 83 -4.91 -6.10 -5.25
CA THR A 83 -3.75 -5.85 -4.37
C THR A 83 -3.00 -4.54 -4.63
N GLY A 84 -3.22 -3.87 -5.77
CA GLY A 84 -2.52 -2.64 -6.11
C GLY A 84 -1.01 -2.81 -6.21
N HIS A 85 -0.26 -1.72 -6.02
CA HIS A 85 1.21 -1.75 -6.09
C HIS A 85 1.86 -1.98 -4.74
N TYR A 86 1.56 -1.16 -3.73
CA TYR A 86 2.23 -1.19 -2.44
C TYR A 86 1.23 -1.40 -1.30
N PRO A 87 1.46 -2.38 -0.42
CA PRO A 87 0.71 -2.53 0.83
C PRO A 87 1.19 -1.50 1.87
N TYR A 88 0.41 -1.39 2.95
CA TYR A 88 0.75 -0.67 4.16
C TYR A 88 0.36 -1.52 5.36
N ALA A 89 1.04 -1.36 6.49
CA ALA A 89 0.68 -2.05 7.72
C ALA A 89 0.74 -1.09 8.91
N TYR A 90 -0.13 -1.32 9.88
CA TYR A 90 -0.24 -0.48 11.06
C TYR A 90 -1.02 -1.20 12.14
N ASP A 91 -0.59 -1.10 13.39
CA ASP A 91 -1.31 -1.57 14.57
C ASP A 91 -2.51 -0.63 14.83
N ILE A 92 -3.67 -0.97 14.24
CA ILE A 92 -4.86 -0.11 14.26
C ILE A 92 -5.58 -0.17 15.59
N ASP A 93 -5.61 -1.35 16.22
CA ASP A 93 -6.38 -1.59 17.45
C ASP A 93 -5.54 -1.55 18.74
N GLY A 94 -4.21 -1.41 18.60
CA GLY A 94 -3.28 -1.27 19.72
C GLY A 94 -2.96 -2.59 20.42
N ASP A 95 -3.12 -3.73 19.74
CA ASP A 95 -2.82 -5.06 20.30
C ASP A 95 -1.34 -5.44 20.18
N GLY A 96 -0.55 -4.60 19.51
CA GLY A 96 0.89 -4.77 19.29
C GLY A 96 1.21 -5.59 18.06
N LYS A 97 0.24 -5.85 17.17
CA LYS A 97 0.42 -6.50 15.89
C LYS A 97 -0.14 -5.63 14.78
N ASP A 98 0.46 -5.71 13.61
CA ASP A 98 0.02 -4.92 12.48
C ASP A 98 -1.15 -5.57 11.74
N GLU A 99 -2.19 -4.79 11.43
CA GLU A 99 -3.15 -5.06 10.39
C GLU A 99 -2.52 -4.76 9.03
N LEU A 100 -2.95 -5.53 8.02
CA LEU A 100 -2.48 -5.37 6.65
C LEU A 100 -3.51 -4.64 5.79
N LEU A 101 -3.10 -3.50 5.28
CA LEU A 101 -3.83 -2.75 4.26
C LEU A 101 -3.20 -3.03 2.89
N ILE A 102 -3.94 -3.70 2.01
CA ILE A 102 -3.47 -4.08 0.68
C ILE A 102 -4.54 -3.80 -0.38
N GLY A 103 -4.18 -3.02 -1.41
CA GLY A 103 -5.19 -2.46 -2.31
C GLY A 103 -6.25 -1.70 -1.52
N TYR A 104 -7.50 -2.05 -1.71
CA TYR A 104 -8.63 -1.44 -1.00
C TYR A 104 -9.24 -2.37 0.06
N SER A 105 -8.43 -3.22 0.65
CA SER A 105 -8.85 -4.22 1.64
C SER A 105 -8.02 -4.12 2.91
N LEU A 106 -8.67 -4.22 4.06
CA LEU A 106 -8.03 -4.33 5.36
C LEU A 106 -8.19 -5.75 5.89
N TYR A 107 -7.07 -6.35 6.27
CA TYR A 107 -7.01 -7.66 6.90
C TYR A 107 -6.46 -7.53 8.31
N ASP A 108 -7.04 -8.28 9.23
CA ASP A 108 -6.50 -8.50 10.58
C ASP A 108 -5.15 -9.23 10.52
N ASN A 109 -4.37 -9.17 11.58
CA ASN A 109 -3.04 -9.78 11.70
C ASN A 109 -3.02 -11.30 11.39
N ASP A 110 -4.15 -11.99 11.53
CA ASP A 110 -4.31 -13.43 11.27
C ASP A 110 -4.82 -13.78 9.86
N GLY A 111 -5.06 -12.76 9.01
CA GLY A 111 -5.58 -12.90 7.66
C GLY A 111 -7.10 -12.85 7.55
N THR A 112 -7.81 -12.53 8.63
CA THR A 112 -9.26 -12.28 8.59
C THR A 112 -9.54 -11.00 7.84
N LEU A 113 -10.36 -11.05 6.77
CA LEU A 113 -10.80 -9.86 6.04
C LEU A 113 -11.75 -9.04 6.92
N LEU A 114 -11.36 -7.81 7.26
CA LEU A 114 -12.18 -6.88 8.04
C LEU A 114 -13.17 -6.12 7.13
N TRP A 115 -12.68 -5.57 6.02
CA TRP A 115 -13.51 -4.95 4.98
C TRP A 115 -12.77 -4.88 3.64
N CYS A 116 -13.54 -4.67 2.54
CA CYS A 116 -13.04 -4.55 1.18
C CYS A 116 -13.88 -3.55 0.37
N LEU A 117 -13.22 -2.64 -0.36
CA LEU A 117 -13.86 -1.63 -1.21
C LEU A 117 -13.64 -1.90 -2.72
N ASP A 118 -13.18 -3.07 -3.11
CA ASP A 118 -12.87 -3.43 -4.52
C ASP A 118 -14.04 -3.22 -5.48
N GLU A 119 -15.27 -3.38 -4.99
CA GLU A 119 -16.49 -3.16 -5.77
C GLU A 119 -16.84 -1.66 -5.92
N GLN A 120 -16.34 -0.81 -4.99
CA GLN A 120 -16.67 0.62 -4.92
C GLN A 120 -15.64 1.48 -5.64
N ILE A 121 -14.37 1.03 -5.68
CA ILE A 121 -13.27 1.74 -6.32
C ILE A 121 -12.83 0.96 -7.57
N PRO A 122 -13.07 1.49 -8.78
CA PRO A 122 -13.02 0.68 -10.01
C PRO A 122 -11.61 0.30 -10.48
N ASP A 123 -10.58 1.10 -10.20
CA ASP A 123 -9.21 0.85 -10.67
C ASP A 123 -8.33 0.27 -9.55
N HIS A 124 -7.06 0.04 -9.82
CA HIS A 124 -6.09 -0.46 -8.85
C HIS A 124 -5.51 0.65 -7.96
N CYS A 125 -4.98 0.28 -6.81
CA CYS A 125 -4.35 1.18 -5.87
C CYS A 125 -2.88 1.40 -6.24
N ASP A 126 -2.49 2.64 -6.54
CA ASP A 126 -1.09 3.03 -6.78
C ASP A 126 -0.34 3.38 -5.51
N GLY A 127 -1.04 3.83 -4.49
CA GLY A 127 -0.44 4.14 -3.20
C GLY A 127 -1.46 4.25 -2.08
N VAL A 128 -1.07 3.82 -0.89
CA VAL A 128 -1.89 3.84 0.31
C VAL A 128 -1.04 4.21 1.52
N ALA A 129 -1.62 4.94 2.46
CA ALA A 129 -1.04 5.21 3.77
C ALA A 129 -2.13 5.45 4.82
N ILE A 130 -1.81 5.18 6.08
CA ILE A 130 -2.62 5.57 7.24
C ILE A 130 -1.98 6.83 7.83
N VAL A 131 -2.74 7.90 8.00
CA VAL A 131 -2.23 9.23 8.34
C VAL A 131 -3.12 9.89 9.40
N ASP A 132 -2.50 10.36 10.48
CA ASP A 132 -3.10 11.29 11.42
C ASP A 132 -2.94 12.73 10.87
N PHE A 133 -3.94 13.18 10.09
CA PHE A 133 -3.90 14.46 9.40
C PHE A 133 -4.05 15.67 10.31
N ASP A 134 -4.78 15.55 11.38
CA ASP A 134 -5.03 16.65 12.33
C ASP A 134 -4.03 16.66 13.51
N GLU A 135 -3.09 15.69 13.53
CA GLU A 135 -2.07 15.52 14.58
C GLU A 135 -2.67 15.47 15.99
N ASN A 136 -3.89 14.94 16.11
CA ASN A 136 -4.61 14.87 17.36
C ASN A 136 -4.76 13.42 17.84
N PRO A 137 -4.03 12.97 18.85
CA PRO A 137 -4.02 11.57 19.28
C PRO A 137 -5.35 11.08 19.89
N ARG A 138 -6.41 11.89 19.82
CA ARG A 138 -7.78 11.52 20.26
C ARG A 138 -8.73 11.23 19.11
N THR A 139 -8.28 11.47 17.88
CA THR A 139 -9.02 11.15 16.65
C THR A 139 -8.35 10.00 15.95
N ASP A 140 -9.13 9.15 15.29
CA ASP A 140 -8.60 8.04 14.53
C ASP A 140 -7.87 8.56 13.28
N PRO A 141 -6.76 7.94 12.88
CA PRO A 141 -6.11 8.26 11.63
C PRO A 141 -7.00 7.90 10.43
N VAL A 142 -6.67 8.46 9.29
CA VAL A 142 -7.42 8.31 8.05
C VAL A 142 -6.57 7.56 7.02
N ILE A 143 -7.19 6.63 6.31
CA ILE A 143 -6.55 5.93 5.20
C ILE A 143 -6.65 6.79 3.95
N MET A 144 -5.52 7.03 3.29
CA MET A 144 -5.40 7.79 2.06
C MET A 144 -5.06 6.85 0.91
N TYR A 145 -5.78 7.00 -0.23
CA TYR A 145 -5.52 6.24 -1.46
C TYR A 145 -5.24 7.13 -2.65
N ALA A 146 -4.18 6.81 -3.37
CA ALA A 146 -4.00 7.14 -4.78
C ALA A 146 -4.58 5.98 -5.60
N ALA A 147 -5.74 6.18 -6.20
CA ALA A 147 -6.55 5.11 -6.78
C ALA A 147 -6.47 5.07 -8.32
N SER A 148 -5.28 5.29 -8.87
CA SER A 148 -5.05 5.27 -10.32
C SER A 148 -6.07 6.16 -11.07
N ASP A 149 -6.72 5.67 -12.13
CA ASP A 149 -7.73 6.41 -12.89
C ASP A 149 -9.01 6.71 -12.09
N ALA A 150 -9.21 6.06 -10.94
CA ALA A 150 -10.33 6.34 -10.05
C ALA A 150 -10.15 7.58 -9.17
N GLY A 151 -8.97 8.22 -9.14
CA GLY A 151 -8.73 9.48 -8.44
C GLY A 151 -8.18 9.34 -7.02
N TYR A 152 -8.52 10.27 -6.15
CA TYR A 152 -8.04 10.36 -4.77
C TYR A 152 -9.15 10.10 -3.76
N TYR A 153 -8.86 9.26 -2.77
CA TYR A 153 -9.82 8.91 -1.70
C TYR A 153 -9.21 9.10 -0.32
N ARG A 154 -10.07 9.43 0.65
CA ARG A 154 -9.82 9.21 2.07
C ARG A 154 -10.93 8.35 2.66
N VAL A 155 -10.55 7.41 3.52
CA VAL A 155 -11.42 6.38 4.07
C VAL A 155 -11.15 6.29 5.57
N ASP A 156 -12.17 6.11 6.41
CA ASP A 156 -11.96 5.84 7.82
C ASP A 156 -11.50 4.39 8.08
N LEU A 157 -11.12 4.07 9.30
CA LEU A 157 -10.68 2.73 9.69
C LEU A 157 -11.76 1.63 9.55
N ASN A 158 -13.03 2.03 9.39
CA ASN A 158 -14.16 1.11 9.18
C ASN A 158 -14.52 0.91 7.70
N GLY A 159 -13.76 1.51 6.77
CA GLY A 159 -14.00 1.40 5.33
C GLY A 159 -15.05 2.39 4.79
N ASN A 160 -15.43 3.43 5.54
CA ASN A 160 -16.33 4.45 5.01
C ASN A 160 -15.55 5.51 4.22
N ILE A 161 -15.99 5.79 3.00
CA ILE A 161 -15.38 6.83 2.16
C ILE A 161 -15.76 8.21 2.73
N LEU A 162 -14.77 8.98 3.17
CA LEU A 162 -14.91 10.32 3.74
C LEU A 162 -14.73 11.41 2.68
N VAL A 163 -13.77 11.22 1.78
CA VAL A 163 -13.40 12.19 0.72
C VAL A 163 -13.18 11.44 -0.59
N TYR A 164 -13.65 12.04 -1.67
CA TYR A 164 -13.41 11.57 -3.02
C TYR A 164 -13.19 12.74 -3.97
N HIS A 165 -12.15 12.65 -4.81
CA HIS A 165 -11.88 13.60 -5.89
C HIS A 165 -11.65 12.83 -7.20
N ASP A 166 -12.55 13.04 -8.16
CA ASP A 166 -12.39 12.56 -9.54
C ASP A 166 -11.47 13.51 -10.31
N ILE A 167 -10.17 13.23 -10.24
CA ILE A 167 -9.12 14.09 -10.81
C ILE A 167 -8.22 13.34 -11.81
N GLY A 168 -8.64 12.18 -12.28
CA GLY A 168 -7.88 11.31 -13.18
C GLY A 168 -6.82 10.49 -12.45
N HIS A 169 -5.80 10.05 -13.17
CA HIS A 169 -4.82 9.08 -12.69
C HIS A 169 -3.90 9.64 -11.61
N VAL A 170 -4.17 9.28 -10.37
CA VAL A 170 -3.44 9.77 -9.19
C VAL A 170 -2.35 8.79 -8.80
N GLN A 171 -1.12 9.32 -8.68
CA GLN A 171 0.06 8.57 -8.25
C GLN A 171 0.88 9.35 -7.20
N ASN A 172 1.81 8.64 -6.56
CA ASN A 172 2.86 9.19 -5.70
C ASN A 172 2.35 10.20 -4.67
N PRO A 173 1.37 9.84 -3.81
CA PRO A 173 0.91 10.73 -2.77
C PRO A 173 2.04 11.00 -1.78
N SER A 174 2.14 12.23 -1.32
CA SER A 174 3.12 12.65 -0.31
C SER A 174 2.41 13.45 0.78
N VAL A 175 2.74 13.17 2.03
CA VAL A 175 2.14 13.82 3.20
C VAL A 175 3.21 14.51 4.02
N ALA A 176 3.02 15.77 4.34
CA ALA A 176 3.86 16.54 5.23
C ALA A 176 3.15 17.83 5.66
N ASN A 177 3.73 18.54 6.63
CA ASN A 177 3.37 19.93 6.90
C ASN A 177 4.11 20.82 5.88
N TYR A 178 3.49 21.03 4.70
CA TYR A 178 4.06 21.88 3.63
C TYR A 178 3.85 23.35 3.91
N ARG A 179 2.85 23.71 4.75
CA ARG A 179 2.48 25.08 5.04
C ARG A 179 2.25 25.29 6.53
N THR A 180 3.16 25.97 7.18
CA THR A 180 3.10 26.28 8.61
C THR A 180 1.96 27.24 9.02
N ASP A 181 1.28 27.86 8.05
CA ASP A 181 0.13 28.72 8.25
C ASP A 181 -1.23 27.97 8.14
N LYS A 182 -1.19 26.66 7.87
CA LYS A 182 -2.36 25.78 7.90
C LYS A 182 -2.27 24.80 9.06
N PRO A 183 -3.39 24.37 9.64
CA PRO A 183 -3.39 23.34 10.66
C PRO A 183 -3.17 21.96 10.05
N GLY A 184 -2.55 21.05 10.80
CA GLY A 184 -2.38 19.65 10.48
C GLY A 184 -1.41 19.37 9.32
N LEU A 185 -1.58 18.20 8.72
CA LEU A 185 -0.77 17.75 7.59
C LEU A 185 -1.51 17.92 6.26
N GLU A 186 -0.77 18.27 5.23
CA GLU A 186 -1.29 18.37 3.88
C GLU A 186 -0.90 17.14 3.06
N THR A 187 -1.68 16.85 2.02
CA THR A 187 -1.34 15.89 0.97
C THR A 187 -0.99 16.62 -0.31
N VAL A 188 -0.03 16.07 -1.05
CA VAL A 188 0.26 16.43 -2.43
C VAL A 188 0.11 15.19 -3.29
N THR A 189 -0.58 15.31 -4.41
CA THR A 189 -0.69 14.25 -5.42
C THR A 189 -0.33 14.78 -6.79
N ILE A 190 0.06 13.88 -7.68
CA ILE A 190 0.24 14.17 -9.09
C ILE A 190 -0.66 13.25 -9.92
N ASN A 191 -1.31 13.77 -10.97
CA ASN A 191 -2.03 12.98 -11.94
C ASN A 191 -1.30 13.06 -13.28
N PHE A 192 -0.57 12.00 -13.64
CA PHE A 192 0.33 12.03 -14.79
C PHE A 192 -0.16 11.24 -15.99
N TRP A 193 -0.59 10.00 -15.81
CA TRP A 193 -1.03 9.13 -16.90
C TRP A 193 -2.33 9.64 -17.54
N GLY A 194 -2.31 9.89 -18.86
CA GLY A 194 -3.45 10.45 -19.57
C GLY A 194 -3.79 11.91 -19.29
N ASN A 195 -3.02 12.58 -18.43
CA ASN A 195 -3.16 13.97 -18.04
C ASN A 195 -1.85 14.74 -18.20
N GLN A 196 -1.89 16.03 -17.92
CA GLN A 196 -0.74 16.92 -18.11
C GLN A 196 0.21 17.00 -16.91
N GLY A 197 0.02 16.13 -15.90
CA GLY A 197 0.80 16.14 -14.69
C GLY A 197 0.39 17.22 -13.71
N LEU A 198 -0.93 17.42 -13.51
CA LEU A 198 -1.45 18.36 -12.52
C LEU A 198 -1.02 17.95 -11.11
N ILE A 199 -0.57 18.93 -10.36
CA ILE A 199 -0.24 18.77 -8.94
C ILE A 199 -1.38 19.37 -8.12
N HIS A 200 -1.92 18.56 -7.19
CA HIS A 200 -2.98 18.97 -6.29
C HIS A 200 -2.47 19.00 -4.85
N PHE A 201 -2.84 20.05 -4.12
CA PHE A 201 -2.59 20.20 -2.68
C PHE A 201 -3.89 20.12 -1.91
N TYR A 202 -3.93 19.28 -0.90
CA TYR A 202 -5.09 19.07 -0.04
C TYR A 202 -4.75 19.48 1.39
N ASP A 203 -5.68 20.13 2.06
CA ASP A 203 -5.57 20.42 3.49
C ASP A 203 -5.84 19.17 4.35
N GLN A 204 -5.74 19.34 5.69
CA GLN A 204 -5.98 18.24 6.64
C GLN A 204 -7.35 17.58 6.48
N ASP A 205 -8.36 18.32 6.02
CA ASP A 205 -9.73 17.83 5.80
C ASP A 205 -9.91 17.17 4.41
N GLY A 206 -8.84 17.11 3.61
CA GLY A 206 -8.86 16.53 2.27
C GLY A 206 -9.45 17.44 1.19
N LYS A 207 -9.60 18.74 1.46
CA LYS A 207 -10.08 19.72 0.49
C LYS A 207 -8.92 20.26 -0.35
N ILE A 208 -9.08 20.24 -1.66
CA ILE A 208 -8.11 20.86 -2.57
C ILE A 208 -8.11 22.38 -2.31
N TYR A 209 -6.95 22.94 -1.96
CA TYR A 209 -6.77 24.36 -1.76
C TYR A 209 -5.87 25.02 -2.80
N ASN A 210 -5.13 24.23 -3.56
CA ASN A 210 -4.31 24.69 -4.66
C ASN A 210 -4.07 23.56 -5.67
N ASP A 211 -4.01 23.91 -6.93
CA ASP A 211 -3.58 23.04 -8.02
C ASP A 211 -2.82 23.84 -9.07
N PHE A 212 -1.95 23.18 -9.79
CA PHE A 212 -1.24 23.79 -10.92
C PHE A 212 -0.63 22.74 -11.85
N GLU A 213 -0.47 23.12 -13.10
CA GLU A 213 0.30 22.39 -14.10
C GLU A 213 1.75 22.87 -14.06
N PRO A 214 2.74 22.01 -13.82
CA PRO A 214 4.15 22.40 -13.84
C PRO A 214 4.59 22.79 -15.27
N ASN A 215 5.41 23.81 -15.40
CA ASN A 215 5.92 24.28 -16.69
C ASN A 215 6.88 23.29 -17.37
N HIS A 216 7.43 22.35 -16.62
CA HIS A 216 8.34 21.31 -17.10
C HIS A 216 7.98 19.98 -16.48
N PHE A 217 7.86 18.95 -17.32
CA PHE A 217 7.68 17.57 -16.84
C PHE A 217 9.02 17.02 -16.42
N GLY A 218 9.08 16.51 -15.18
CA GLY A 218 10.16 15.64 -14.75
C GLY A 218 9.97 14.22 -15.30
N SER A 219 11.04 13.42 -15.34
CA SER A 219 10.90 11.98 -15.46
C SER A 219 10.42 11.42 -14.12
N MET A 220 9.44 10.55 -14.14
CA MET A 220 9.08 9.74 -12.96
C MET A 220 10.05 8.59 -12.81
#